data_303f1ccefedbb72acda08bed54485d85
#
_entry.id   303f1ccefedbb72acda08bed54485d85
#
_cell.length_a   1.000
_cell.length_b   1.000
_cell.length_c   1.000
_cell.angle_alpha   90.00
_cell.angle_beta   90.00
_cell.angle_gamma   90.00
#
_symmetry.space_group_name_H-M   'P 1'
#
loop_
_entity.id
_entity.type
_entity.pdbx_description
1 polymer ?
#
loop_
_entity_poly.entity_id
_entity_poly.type
_entity_poly.pdbx_seq_one_letter_code
_entity_poly.pdbx_strand_id
1 'polypeptide(L)'
;IRKVEKKIGFNISKKQKFIEYSPQAVKYLEIIAQKIKSNDGGILIIDYGYWEEKMKNTLKSISNHRFNDVLKNFTKADITYDINFRLLENILKNSGLKINGKNNQKIFLENLGINKRAEIISKNLPFLKKVDIFYRLKKLTDKKMMGEVFKVVFATNKNINFQAGFINWLNLENFLNLNP
;
A
#
# COMPACT_ATOMS: atom_id res chain seq x y z
N ILE A 1 -26.26 6.06 5.06
CA ILE A 1 -24.90 6.41 5.52
C ILE A 1 -24.58 5.69 6.83
N ARG A 2 -25.34 5.88 7.94
CA ARG A 2 -25.07 5.26 9.27
C ARG A 2 -24.88 3.74 9.23
N LYS A 3 -25.67 2.99 8.41
CA LYS A 3 -25.49 1.54 8.24
C LYS A 3 -24.13 1.19 7.59
N VAL A 4 -23.72 1.99 6.62
CA VAL A 4 -22.42 1.82 5.95
C VAL A 4 -21.30 2.12 6.92
N GLU A 5 -21.36 3.24 7.65
CA GLU A 5 -20.34 3.62 8.63
C GLU A 5 -20.17 2.57 9.73
N LYS A 6 -21.28 2.03 10.24
CA LYS A 6 -21.25 0.92 11.21
C LYS A 6 -20.58 -0.31 10.63
N LYS A 7 -20.87 -0.64 9.36
CA LYS A 7 -20.31 -1.80 8.66
C LYS A 7 -18.81 -1.68 8.47
N ILE A 8 -18.33 -0.54 8.00
CA ILE A 8 -16.92 -0.32 7.68
C ILE A 8 -16.09 0.18 8.87
N GLY A 9 -16.73 0.52 10.00
CA GLY A 9 -16.04 1.08 11.17
C GLY A 9 -15.34 2.42 10.90
N PHE A 10 -15.85 3.20 9.96
CA PHE A 10 -15.28 4.45 9.52
C PHE A 10 -16.37 5.50 9.29
N ASN A 11 -16.18 6.70 9.83
CA ASN A 11 -17.14 7.78 9.71
C ASN A 11 -16.91 8.57 8.42
N ILE A 12 -17.70 8.28 7.38
CA ILE A 12 -17.56 8.91 6.07
C ILE A 12 -18.35 10.21 5.93
N SER A 13 -19.36 10.47 6.79
CA SER A 13 -20.25 11.63 6.68
C SER A 13 -19.85 12.80 7.56
N LYS A 14 -19.16 12.53 8.68
CA LYS A 14 -18.86 13.54 9.68
C LYS A 14 -17.59 14.33 9.34
N LYS A 15 -17.74 15.66 9.20
CA LYS A 15 -16.62 16.58 8.96
C LYS A 15 -15.81 16.33 7.66
N GLN A 16 -16.39 15.60 6.70
CA GLN A 16 -15.77 15.39 5.39
C GLN A 16 -16.20 16.48 4.40
N LYS A 17 -15.25 17.06 3.65
CA LYS A 17 -15.55 17.90 2.49
C LYS A 17 -15.77 17.10 1.21
N PHE A 18 -15.11 15.95 1.13
CA PHE A 18 -15.17 15.02 0.01
C PHE A 18 -15.43 13.63 0.56
N ILE A 19 -16.15 12.81 -0.20
CA ILE A 19 -16.40 11.40 0.12
C ILE A 19 -15.98 10.59 -1.09
N GLU A 20 -14.88 9.87 -0.94
CA GLU A 20 -14.41 8.88 -1.91
C GLU A 20 -14.65 7.49 -1.30
N TYR A 21 -15.68 6.81 -1.77
CA TYR A 21 -16.12 5.53 -1.25
C TYR A 21 -16.59 4.61 -2.37
N SER A 22 -16.03 3.41 -2.45
CA SER A 22 -16.42 2.38 -3.40
C SER A 22 -17.10 1.21 -2.68
N PRO A 23 -18.43 1.07 -2.76
CA PRO A 23 -19.15 -0.08 -2.21
C PRO A 23 -18.65 -1.40 -2.78
N GLN A 24 -18.25 -1.40 -4.06
CA GLN A 24 -17.76 -2.58 -4.75
C GLN A 24 -16.40 -3.03 -4.21
N ALA A 25 -15.48 -2.09 -3.96
CA ALA A 25 -14.20 -2.41 -3.34
C ALA A 25 -14.37 -3.01 -1.93
N VAL A 26 -15.28 -2.46 -1.12
CA VAL A 26 -15.61 -3.03 0.19
C VAL A 26 -16.11 -4.47 0.06
N LYS A 27 -17.04 -4.72 -0.86
CA LYS A 27 -17.57 -6.07 -1.12
C LYS A 27 -16.45 -7.06 -1.52
N TYR A 28 -15.53 -6.67 -2.40
CA TYR A 28 -14.40 -7.52 -2.78
C TYR A 28 -13.46 -7.80 -1.60
N LEU A 29 -13.14 -6.79 -0.79
CA LEU A 29 -12.31 -6.98 0.40
C LEU A 29 -12.95 -7.94 1.39
N GLU A 30 -14.28 -7.88 1.59
CA GLU A 30 -15.03 -8.80 2.44
C GLU A 30 -14.95 -10.25 1.91
N ILE A 31 -15.12 -10.44 0.59
CA ILE A 31 -15.01 -11.75 -0.05
C ILE A 31 -13.60 -12.32 0.11
N ILE A 32 -12.57 -11.51 -0.14
CA ILE A 32 -11.17 -11.90 0.01
C ILE A 32 -10.88 -12.27 1.47
N ALA A 33 -11.33 -11.44 2.42
CA ALA A 33 -11.15 -11.69 3.85
C ALA A 33 -11.80 -13.02 4.28
N GLN A 34 -12.99 -13.33 3.77
CA GLN A 34 -13.65 -14.63 4.04
C GLN A 34 -12.81 -15.80 3.50
N LYS A 35 -12.28 -15.69 2.28
CA LYS A 35 -11.41 -16.71 1.69
C LYS A 35 -10.11 -16.91 2.49
N ILE A 36 -9.48 -15.82 2.93
CA ILE A 36 -8.29 -15.86 3.79
C ILE A 36 -8.61 -16.57 5.10
N LYS A 37 -9.76 -16.30 5.72
CA LYS A 37 -10.17 -16.94 6.97
C LYS A 37 -10.45 -18.44 6.83
N SER A 38 -11.01 -18.86 5.70
CA SER A 38 -11.35 -20.26 5.43
C SER A 38 -10.14 -21.12 5.08
N ASN A 39 -9.09 -20.53 4.50
CA ASN A 39 -7.96 -21.29 3.94
C ASN A 39 -6.62 -20.96 4.60
N ASP A 40 -6.62 -20.23 5.68
CA ASP A 40 -5.42 -19.67 6.31
C ASP A 40 -4.48 -18.96 5.34
N GLY A 41 -4.38 -17.67 5.46
CA GLY A 41 -3.55 -16.90 4.52
C GLY A 41 -3.45 -15.43 4.90
N GLY A 42 -3.01 -14.65 3.92
CA GLY A 42 -2.86 -13.21 4.07
C GLY A 42 -3.05 -12.46 2.76
N ILE A 43 -3.15 -11.16 2.87
CA ILE A 43 -3.21 -10.22 1.75
C ILE A 43 -2.15 -9.14 1.94
N LEU A 44 -1.36 -8.91 0.90
CA LEU A 44 -0.46 -7.77 0.78
C LEU A 44 -1.06 -6.80 -0.24
N ILE A 45 -1.31 -5.57 0.20
CA ILE A 45 -1.85 -4.50 -0.65
C ILE A 45 -0.82 -3.40 -0.77
N ILE A 46 -0.46 -3.06 -2.00
CA ILE A 46 0.49 -1.98 -2.33
C ILE A 46 -0.18 -1.11 -3.38
N ASP A 47 -0.47 0.14 -3.04
CA ASP A 47 -1.13 1.06 -3.96
C ASP A 47 -0.89 2.53 -3.56
N TYR A 48 -1.27 3.45 -4.45
CA TYR A 48 -1.30 4.89 -4.16
C TYR A 48 -2.25 5.19 -3.02
N GLY A 49 -1.84 6.05 -2.10
CA GLY A 49 -2.77 6.40 -1.04
C GLY A 49 -2.20 7.20 0.11
N TYR A 50 -3.03 7.34 1.11
CA TYR A 50 -2.76 8.14 2.30
C TYR A 50 -3.32 7.47 3.57
N TRP A 51 -2.81 7.92 4.75
CA TRP A 51 -3.16 7.33 6.05
C TRP A 51 -4.15 8.17 6.86
N GLU A 52 -4.46 9.39 6.44
CA GLU A 52 -5.31 10.30 7.19
C GLU A 52 -6.77 9.82 7.24
N GLU A 53 -7.45 10.10 8.35
CA GLU A 53 -8.88 9.79 8.48
C GLU A 53 -9.74 10.67 7.57
N LYS A 54 -9.33 11.94 7.40
CA LYS A 54 -10.05 12.87 6.54
C LYS A 54 -9.87 12.50 5.08
N MET A 55 -10.98 12.29 4.40
CA MET A 55 -10.97 12.02 2.97
C MET A 55 -10.51 13.23 2.17
N LYS A 56 -9.75 12.98 1.12
CA LYS A 56 -9.19 13.98 0.21
C LYS A 56 -9.89 13.89 -1.14
N ASN A 57 -9.89 14.98 -1.90
CA ASN A 57 -10.26 14.96 -3.31
C ASN A 57 -9.05 14.48 -4.11
N THR A 58 -9.02 13.20 -4.44
CA THR A 58 -7.89 12.58 -5.13
C THR A 58 -8.23 12.08 -6.52
N LEU A 59 -9.49 12.21 -6.94
CA LEU A 59 -9.95 11.79 -8.25
C LEU A 59 -9.23 12.56 -9.36
N LYS A 60 -8.58 11.85 -10.25
CA LYS A 60 -7.78 12.38 -11.36
C LYS A 60 -8.17 11.68 -12.65
N SER A 61 -8.08 12.42 -13.75
CA SER A 61 -8.17 11.87 -15.09
C SER A 61 -6.89 12.18 -15.85
N ILE A 62 -6.34 11.17 -16.53
CA ILE A 62 -5.11 11.29 -17.31
C ILE A 62 -5.37 10.78 -18.73
N SER A 63 -5.06 11.61 -19.71
CA SER A 63 -5.11 11.26 -21.13
C SER A 63 -3.80 11.67 -21.80
N ASN A 64 -3.17 10.76 -22.54
CA ASN A 64 -1.88 11.01 -23.20
C ASN A 64 -0.81 11.58 -22.25
N HIS A 65 -0.69 11.03 -21.04
CA HIS A 65 0.24 11.45 -19.98
C HIS A 65 0.04 12.88 -19.48
N ARG A 66 -1.13 13.49 -19.69
CA ARG A 66 -1.49 14.83 -19.21
C ARG A 66 -2.75 14.78 -18.37
N PHE A 67 -2.85 15.70 -17.41
CA PHE A 67 -4.07 15.88 -16.66
C PHE A 67 -5.22 16.27 -17.59
N ASN A 68 -6.35 15.64 -17.40
CA ASN A 68 -7.59 15.85 -18.14
C ASN A 68 -8.72 16.16 -17.16
N ASP A 69 -9.74 16.86 -17.63
CA ASP A 69 -10.98 17.00 -16.86
C ASP A 69 -11.66 15.64 -16.71
N VAL A 70 -12.06 15.28 -15.47
CA VAL A 70 -12.68 13.99 -15.15
C VAL A 70 -13.93 13.72 -15.99
N LEU A 71 -14.64 14.76 -16.40
CA LEU A 71 -15.86 14.67 -17.22
C LEU A 71 -15.60 14.71 -18.72
N LYS A 72 -14.34 14.80 -19.15
CA LYS A 72 -13.97 14.83 -20.56
C LYS A 72 -13.22 13.56 -20.96
N ASN A 73 -13.45 13.11 -22.18
CA ASN A 73 -12.72 11.98 -22.79
C ASN A 73 -12.77 10.66 -21.97
N PHE A 74 -13.89 10.36 -21.31
CA PHE A 74 -13.97 9.21 -20.38
C PHE A 74 -13.70 7.87 -21.05
N THR A 75 -13.79 7.73 -22.37
CA THR A 75 -13.46 6.51 -23.09
C THR A 75 -11.99 6.40 -23.48
N LYS A 76 -11.21 7.51 -23.33
CA LYS A 76 -9.79 7.62 -23.73
C LYS A 76 -8.89 8.14 -22.61
N ALA A 77 -9.42 8.27 -21.43
CA ALA A 77 -8.70 8.75 -20.25
C ALA A 77 -8.76 7.74 -19.14
N ASP A 78 -7.61 7.56 -18.46
CA ASP A 78 -7.53 6.76 -17.24
C ASP A 78 -8.05 7.59 -16.07
N ILE A 79 -9.00 7.04 -15.32
CA ILE A 79 -9.53 7.64 -14.10
C ILE A 79 -8.91 6.92 -12.92
N THR A 80 -8.24 7.66 -12.05
CA THR A 80 -7.56 7.14 -10.87
C THR A 80 -7.93 7.94 -9.62
N TYR A 81 -7.82 7.32 -8.46
CA TYR A 81 -7.92 7.98 -7.16
C TYR A 81 -6.97 7.31 -6.16
N ASP A 82 -6.61 8.03 -5.12
CA ASP A 82 -5.70 7.53 -4.08
C ASP A 82 -6.50 6.79 -3.02
N ILE A 83 -6.06 5.60 -2.61
CA ILE A 83 -6.74 4.80 -1.59
C ILE A 83 -6.57 5.45 -0.21
N ASN A 84 -7.68 5.60 0.53
CA ASN A 84 -7.63 5.87 1.95
C ASN A 84 -7.28 4.59 2.71
N PHE A 85 -6.00 4.43 3.06
CA PHE A 85 -5.50 3.23 3.75
C PHE A 85 -6.03 3.10 5.18
N ARG A 86 -6.47 4.20 5.81
CA ARG A 86 -7.14 4.11 7.12
C ARG A 86 -8.51 3.45 7.01
N LEU A 87 -9.27 3.81 5.97
CA LEU A 87 -10.54 3.13 5.64
C LEU A 87 -10.29 1.66 5.30
N LEU A 88 -9.30 1.37 4.46
CA LEU A 88 -8.91 0.00 4.09
C LEU A 88 -8.57 -0.85 5.32
N GLU A 89 -7.76 -0.34 6.25
CA GLU A 89 -7.45 -1.00 7.52
C GLU A 89 -8.71 -1.36 8.32
N ASN A 90 -9.64 -0.40 8.43
CA ASN A 90 -10.88 -0.63 9.17
C ASN A 90 -11.75 -1.71 8.52
N ILE A 91 -11.86 -1.71 7.19
CA ILE A 91 -12.61 -2.75 6.46
C ILE A 91 -11.99 -4.13 6.71
N LEU A 92 -10.66 -4.26 6.59
CA LEU A 92 -9.98 -5.53 6.82
C LEU A 92 -10.16 -6.03 8.28
N LYS A 93 -10.03 -5.13 9.27
CA LYS A 93 -10.23 -5.45 10.69
C LYS A 93 -11.68 -5.88 10.97
N ASN A 94 -12.67 -5.15 10.44
CA ASN A 94 -14.09 -5.49 10.62
C ASN A 94 -14.46 -6.79 9.89
N SER A 95 -13.72 -7.15 8.85
CA SER A 95 -13.87 -8.45 8.17
C SER A 95 -13.15 -9.60 8.92
N GLY A 96 -12.56 -9.33 10.08
CA GLY A 96 -11.92 -10.33 10.95
C GLY A 96 -10.46 -10.62 10.62
N LEU A 97 -9.79 -9.77 9.83
CA LEU A 97 -8.35 -9.86 9.61
C LEU A 97 -7.56 -9.00 10.59
N LYS A 98 -6.33 -9.40 10.85
CA LYS A 98 -5.36 -8.67 11.68
C LYS A 98 -4.35 -7.96 10.79
N ILE A 99 -4.08 -6.70 11.07
CA ILE A 99 -3.02 -5.95 10.37
C ILE A 99 -1.69 -6.31 11.03
N ASN A 100 -0.85 -7.03 10.30
CA ASN A 100 0.48 -7.46 10.77
C ASN A 100 1.61 -6.54 10.33
N GLY A 101 1.35 -5.66 9.35
CA GLY A 101 2.34 -4.68 8.93
C GLY A 101 1.74 -3.56 8.10
N LYS A 102 2.32 -2.37 8.24
CA LYS A 102 2.00 -1.20 7.43
C LYS A 102 3.21 -0.27 7.32
N ASN A 103 3.51 0.16 6.11
CA ASN A 103 4.59 1.07 5.79
C ASN A 103 4.27 1.88 4.53
N ASN A 104 5.14 2.84 4.19
CA ASN A 104 5.24 3.31 2.81
C ASN A 104 6.17 2.37 2.01
N GLN A 105 6.10 2.45 0.69
CA GLN A 105 6.89 1.58 -0.20
C GLN A 105 8.40 1.70 0.04
N LYS A 106 8.90 2.91 0.30
CA LYS A 106 10.33 3.12 0.59
C LYS A 106 10.78 2.22 1.73
N ILE A 107 10.17 2.38 2.90
CA ILE A 107 10.55 1.63 4.11
C ILE A 107 10.37 0.13 3.89
N PHE A 108 9.28 -0.29 3.25
CA PHE A 108 9.02 -1.68 2.95
C PHE A 108 10.12 -2.31 2.08
N LEU A 109 10.50 -1.64 0.99
CA LEU A 109 11.56 -2.13 0.09
C LEU A 109 12.96 -2.07 0.72
N GLU A 110 13.26 -1.02 1.49
CA GLU A 110 14.52 -0.91 2.22
C GLU A 110 14.66 -2.03 3.25
N ASN A 111 13.59 -2.32 3.99
CA ASN A 111 13.55 -3.43 4.94
C ASN A 111 13.65 -4.82 4.25
N LEU A 112 13.26 -4.94 2.98
CA LEU A 112 13.50 -6.13 2.16
C LEU A 112 14.90 -6.19 1.55
N GLY A 113 15.75 -5.20 1.82
CA GLY A 113 17.15 -5.19 1.37
C GLY A 113 17.35 -4.75 -0.08
N ILE A 114 16.45 -3.93 -0.65
CA ILE A 114 16.52 -3.49 -2.05
C ILE A 114 17.84 -2.77 -2.36
N ASN A 115 18.39 -2.00 -1.41
CA ASN A 115 19.67 -1.29 -1.56
C ASN A 115 20.80 -2.30 -1.74
N LYS A 116 20.88 -3.30 -0.86
CA LYS A 116 21.90 -4.36 -0.92
C LYS A 116 21.79 -5.16 -2.20
N ARG A 117 20.57 -5.48 -2.63
CA ARG A 117 20.35 -6.15 -3.91
C ARG A 117 20.84 -5.32 -5.09
N ALA A 118 20.57 -4.01 -5.11
CA ALA A 118 21.04 -3.11 -6.17
C ALA A 118 22.59 -3.08 -6.24
N GLU A 119 23.27 -3.00 -5.09
CA GLU A 119 24.73 -3.09 -5.01
C GLU A 119 25.26 -4.41 -5.61
N ILE A 120 24.69 -5.54 -5.20
CA ILE A 120 25.10 -6.87 -5.66
C ILE A 120 24.96 -7.01 -7.18
N ILE A 121 23.77 -6.69 -7.71
CA ILE A 121 23.50 -6.87 -9.15
C ILE A 121 24.29 -5.87 -10.02
N SER A 122 24.67 -4.71 -9.46
CA SER A 122 25.43 -3.70 -10.18
C SER A 122 26.94 -3.94 -10.16
N LYS A 123 27.47 -4.79 -9.27
CA LYS A 123 28.92 -4.90 -8.98
C LYS A 123 29.81 -5.01 -10.22
N ASN A 124 29.46 -5.91 -11.15
CA ASN A 124 30.27 -6.22 -12.33
C ASN A 124 29.71 -5.65 -13.65
N LEU A 125 28.77 -4.68 -13.56
CA LEU A 125 28.16 -4.10 -14.74
C LEU A 125 28.95 -2.88 -15.26
N PRO A 126 28.87 -2.58 -16.58
CA PRO A 126 29.35 -1.33 -17.13
C PRO A 126 28.68 -0.11 -16.48
N PHE A 127 29.38 1.02 -16.47
CA PHE A 127 28.94 2.25 -15.79
C PHE A 127 27.49 2.66 -16.12
N LEU A 128 27.11 2.70 -17.39
CA LEU A 128 25.77 3.08 -17.83
C LEU A 128 24.68 2.14 -17.28
N LYS A 129 24.96 0.85 -17.18
CA LYS A 129 24.03 -0.13 -16.58
C LYS A 129 23.89 0.07 -15.06
N LYS A 130 24.97 0.43 -14.37
CA LYS A 130 24.91 0.79 -12.95
C LYS A 130 24.02 2.03 -12.74
N VAL A 131 24.22 3.07 -13.55
CA VAL A 131 23.40 4.30 -13.48
C VAL A 131 21.92 3.98 -13.66
N ASP A 132 21.55 3.12 -14.62
CA ASP A 132 20.15 2.73 -14.82
C ASP A 132 19.56 2.01 -13.59
N ILE A 133 20.30 1.08 -12.98
CA ILE A 133 19.86 0.37 -11.77
C ILE A 133 19.61 1.36 -10.62
N PHE A 134 20.56 2.26 -10.34
CA PHE A 134 20.41 3.23 -9.26
C PHE A 134 19.35 4.29 -9.55
N TYR A 135 19.13 4.66 -10.80
CA TYR A 135 18.03 5.52 -11.20
C TYR A 135 16.67 4.85 -10.92
N ARG A 136 16.51 3.58 -11.28
CA ARG A 136 15.29 2.80 -11.00
C ARG A 136 15.08 2.61 -9.50
N LEU A 137 16.16 2.31 -8.76
CA LEU A 137 16.12 2.23 -7.30
C LEU A 137 15.62 3.55 -6.70
N LYS A 138 16.21 4.68 -7.11
CA LYS A 138 15.78 6.01 -6.69
C LYS A 138 14.30 6.24 -7.01
N LYS A 139 13.84 5.89 -8.21
CA LYS A 139 12.42 6.04 -8.60
C LYS A 139 11.48 5.29 -7.64
N LEU A 140 11.87 4.09 -7.19
CA LEU A 140 11.07 3.27 -6.28
C LEU A 140 11.09 3.76 -4.83
N THR A 141 12.20 4.36 -4.37
CA THR A 141 12.43 4.64 -2.94
C THR A 141 12.46 6.13 -2.59
N ASP A 142 12.61 7.04 -3.56
CA ASP A 142 12.63 8.47 -3.29
C ASP A 142 11.25 8.96 -2.81
N LYS A 143 11.25 9.80 -1.76
CA LYS A 143 10.03 10.37 -1.16
C LYS A 143 9.18 11.18 -2.15
N LYS A 144 9.84 11.90 -3.06
CA LYS A 144 9.19 12.75 -4.07
C LYS A 144 8.71 11.96 -5.30
N MET A 145 9.08 10.68 -5.39
CA MET A 145 8.68 9.77 -6.47
C MET A 145 7.67 8.74 -5.94
N MET A 146 8.03 7.46 -5.97
CA MET A 146 7.11 6.38 -5.59
C MET A 146 7.21 5.99 -4.11
N GLY A 147 8.30 6.35 -3.43
CA GLY A 147 8.65 5.82 -2.12
C GLY A 147 7.63 6.14 -1.02
N GLU A 148 7.04 7.33 -1.02
CA GLU A 148 5.99 7.72 -0.05
C GLU A 148 4.58 7.77 -0.63
N VAL A 149 4.45 7.83 -1.96
CA VAL A 149 3.15 7.85 -2.64
C VAL A 149 2.43 6.51 -2.46
N PHE A 150 3.16 5.40 -2.60
CA PHE A 150 2.62 4.07 -2.36
C PHE A 150 2.63 3.71 -0.88
N LYS A 151 1.54 3.11 -0.43
CA LYS A 151 1.39 2.53 0.90
C LYS A 151 1.35 1.02 0.81
N VAL A 152 1.79 0.37 1.87
CA VAL A 152 1.87 -1.08 1.97
C VAL A 152 1.14 -1.52 3.23
N VAL A 153 0.18 -2.44 3.10
CA VAL A 153 -0.52 -3.08 4.22
C VAL A 153 -0.47 -4.58 4.03
N PHE A 154 -0.15 -5.28 5.11
CA PHE A 154 -0.22 -6.73 5.19
C PHE A 154 -1.20 -7.13 6.28
N ALA A 155 -2.16 -7.98 5.94
CA ALA A 155 -3.17 -8.48 6.86
C ALA A 155 -3.36 -10.00 6.71
N THR A 156 -3.65 -10.68 7.84
CA THR A 156 -3.90 -12.12 7.89
C THR A 156 -5.06 -12.45 8.82
N ASN A 157 -5.52 -13.69 8.80
CA ASN A 157 -6.54 -14.20 9.72
C ASN A 157 -5.98 -14.59 11.08
N LYS A 158 -4.67 -14.85 11.18
CA LYS A 158 -3.98 -15.26 12.42
C LYS A 158 -2.87 -14.27 12.79
N ASN A 159 -2.45 -14.32 14.03
CA ASN A 159 -1.18 -13.68 14.40
C ASN A 159 -0.05 -14.53 13.80
N ILE A 160 0.70 -13.93 12.92
CA ILE A 160 1.90 -14.52 12.35
C ILE A 160 3.09 -13.63 12.64
N ASN A 161 4.24 -14.25 12.89
CA ASN A 161 5.50 -13.53 13.11
C ASN A 161 6.19 -13.15 11.78
N PHE A 162 5.44 -13.07 10.68
CA PHE A 162 5.99 -12.64 9.41
C PHE A 162 6.12 -11.11 9.43
N GLN A 163 7.36 -10.64 9.43
CA GLN A 163 7.68 -9.21 9.57
C GLN A 163 8.58 -8.69 8.44
N ALA A 164 8.90 -9.52 7.45
CA ALA A 164 9.71 -9.12 6.30
C ALA A 164 9.12 -7.88 5.62
N GLY A 165 9.94 -6.85 5.41
CA GLY A 165 9.54 -5.57 4.86
C GLY A 165 8.88 -4.60 5.88
N PHE A 166 8.51 -5.06 7.07
CA PHE A 166 7.86 -4.23 8.10
C PHE A 166 8.76 -3.94 9.30
N ILE A 167 9.79 -4.75 9.52
CA ILE A 167 10.86 -4.52 10.51
C ILE A 167 12.19 -4.41 9.77
N ASN A 168 13.09 -3.59 10.31
CA ASN A 168 14.44 -3.46 9.77
C ASN A 168 15.23 -4.76 10.01
N TRP A 169 15.83 -5.33 8.96
CA TRP A 169 16.64 -6.54 8.99
C TRP A 169 17.80 -6.47 10.00
N LEU A 170 18.37 -5.30 10.23
CA LEU A 170 19.42 -5.09 11.22
C LEU A 170 18.96 -5.42 12.64
N ASN A 171 17.66 -5.37 12.92
CA ASN A 171 17.10 -5.78 14.22
C ASN A 171 16.85 -7.30 14.28
N LEU A 172 16.78 -7.99 13.14
CA LEU A 172 16.60 -9.46 13.08
C LEU A 172 17.89 -10.22 13.38
N GLU A 173 19.05 -9.70 12.99
CA GLU A 173 20.34 -10.30 13.37
C GLU A 173 20.53 -10.31 14.89
N ASN A 174 20.09 -9.28 15.60
CA ASN A 174 20.08 -9.24 17.07
C ASN A 174 19.06 -10.21 17.69
N PHE A 175 18.02 -10.62 16.94
CA PHE A 175 17.01 -11.56 17.41
C PHE A 175 17.44 -13.03 17.19
N LEU A 176 18.19 -13.29 16.14
CA LEU A 176 18.73 -14.62 15.81
C LEU A 176 19.97 -14.98 16.64
N ASN A 177 20.69 -13.98 17.15
CA ASN A 177 21.87 -14.16 18.02
C ASN A 177 21.53 -14.26 19.53
N LEU A 178 20.27 -14.29 19.92
CA LEU A 178 19.82 -14.35 21.31
C LEU A 178 19.43 -15.76 21.79
N ASN A 179 19.66 -16.81 21.00
CA ASN A 179 19.59 -18.20 21.51
C ASN A 179 20.81 -18.97 21.06
N PRO A 180 21.79 -19.23 21.98
CA PRO A 180 22.80 -20.26 21.82
C PRO A 180 22.18 -21.67 21.91
#